data_dc11a55fadae7b47cf64f345ef28a02b
#
_entry.id   dc11a55fadae7b47cf64f345ef28a02b
#
_cell.length_a   1.000
_cell.length_b   1.000
_cell.length_c   1.000
_cell.angle_alpha   90.00
_cell.angle_beta   90.00
_cell.angle_gamma   90.00
#
_symmetry.space_group_name_H-M   'P 1'
#
loop_
_entity.id
_entity.type
_entity.pdbx_description
1 polymer ?
#
loop_
_entity_poly.entity_id
_entity_poly.type
_entity_poly.pdbx_seq_one_letter_code
_entity_poly.pdbx_strand_id
1 'polypeptide(L)'
;MRRRFGEIITKLADDNDDIFVIVADIGYRVFDEFRDKYPDRFINMGICEQSIISLASGMALEGLQPWVYTITPFLIERPFEQIKLDIDQQNVNVNLVGFSDYPTLGPTHSELNAKKLMNLFNNIESFFPKDGDETEKMILKAYEKKGPTFTSLKSDPNLSKSITREIK
;
A
#
# COMPACT_ATOMS: atom_id res chain seq x y z
N MET A 1 -1.33 5.98 -10.85
CA MET A 1 -0.87 5.97 -9.45
C MET A 1 -0.10 4.69 -9.07
N ARG A 2 -0.62 3.44 -9.27
CA ARG A 2 0.07 2.18 -8.88
C ARG A 2 1.51 2.06 -9.38
N ARG A 3 1.74 2.27 -10.68
CA ARG A 3 3.09 2.20 -11.27
C ARG A 3 4.01 3.23 -10.64
N ARG A 4 3.50 4.45 -10.44
CA ARG A 4 4.27 5.51 -9.78
C ARG A 4 4.69 5.11 -8.37
N PHE A 5 3.79 4.47 -7.61
CA PHE A 5 4.14 3.91 -6.31
C PHE A 5 5.25 2.86 -6.41
N GLY A 6 5.14 1.89 -7.34
CA GLY A 6 6.19 0.88 -7.55
C GLY A 6 7.56 1.49 -7.88
N GLU A 7 7.60 2.51 -8.75
CA GLU A 7 8.83 3.24 -9.10
C GLU A 7 9.44 3.96 -7.88
N ILE A 8 8.60 4.61 -7.07
CA ILE A 8 9.07 5.37 -5.91
C ILE A 8 9.62 4.42 -4.84
N ILE A 9 8.89 3.35 -4.50
CA ILE A 9 9.32 2.44 -3.45
C ILE A 9 10.59 1.68 -3.84
N THR A 10 10.78 1.40 -5.14
CA THR A 10 12.01 0.81 -5.64
C THR A 10 13.20 1.75 -5.45
N LYS A 11 13.03 3.05 -5.78
CA LYS A 11 14.07 4.06 -5.56
C LYS A 11 14.39 4.28 -4.09
N LEU A 12 13.39 4.33 -3.22
CA LEU A 12 13.61 4.47 -1.78
C LEU A 12 14.38 3.27 -1.20
N ALA A 13 14.13 2.09 -1.73
CA ALA A 13 14.83 0.86 -1.33
C ALA A 13 16.29 0.79 -1.80
N ASP A 14 16.72 1.68 -2.73
CA ASP A 14 18.13 1.80 -3.11
C ASP A 14 18.99 2.36 -1.97
N ASP A 15 18.40 3.23 -1.13
CA ASP A 15 19.10 3.94 -0.05
C ASP A 15 18.67 3.44 1.35
N ASN A 16 17.67 2.53 1.42
CA ASN A 16 17.16 2.02 2.69
C ASN A 16 16.87 0.51 2.64
N ASP A 17 17.70 -0.26 3.31
CA ASP A 17 17.60 -1.72 3.36
C ASP A 17 16.45 -2.22 4.26
N ASP A 18 15.87 -1.37 5.11
CA ASP A 18 14.77 -1.74 6.00
C ASP A 18 13.40 -1.78 5.24
N ILE A 19 13.35 -1.32 4.01
CA ILE A 19 12.14 -1.35 3.19
C ILE A 19 11.86 -2.76 2.69
N PHE A 20 10.68 -3.28 3.06
CA PHE A 20 10.11 -4.53 2.55
C PHE A 20 8.77 -4.26 1.87
N VAL A 21 8.51 -4.94 0.75
CA VAL A 21 7.20 -4.92 0.07
C VAL A 21 6.50 -6.26 0.31
N ILE A 22 5.30 -6.20 0.89
CA ILE A 22 4.47 -7.38 1.17
C ILE A 22 3.18 -7.27 0.37
N VAL A 23 2.85 -8.31 -0.40
CA VAL A 23 1.65 -8.32 -1.24
C VAL A 23 0.75 -9.51 -0.94
N ALA A 24 -0.55 -9.36 -1.22
CA ALA A 24 -1.58 -10.39 -1.11
C ALA A 24 -1.98 -10.87 -2.52
N ASP A 25 -1.10 -11.61 -3.17
CA ASP A 25 -1.26 -12.18 -4.53
C ASP A 25 -1.71 -11.16 -5.59
N ILE A 26 -1.18 -9.95 -5.51
CA ILE A 26 -1.44 -8.83 -6.42
C ILE A 26 -0.16 -8.02 -6.65
N GLY A 27 -0.19 -7.08 -7.60
CA GLY A 27 0.94 -6.17 -7.85
C GLY A 27 1.78 -6.53 -9.07
N TYR A 28 1.29 -7.44 -9.91
CA TYR A 28 1.91 -7.75 -11.21
C TYR A 28 2.09 -6.46 -12.03
N ARG A 29 3.26 -6.31 -12.64
CA ARG A 29 3.72 -5.09 -13.36
C ARG A 29 3.82 -3.82 -12.52
N VAL A 30 3.61 -3.91 -11.20
CA VAL A 30 3.81 -2.78 -10.29
C VAL A 30 5.15 -2.90 -9.60
N PHE A 31 5.50 -4.11 -9.17
CA PHE A 31 6.69 -4.40 -8.37
C PHE A 31 7.69 -5.32 -9.06
N ASP A 32 7.60 -5.50 -10.39
CA ASP A 32 8.52 -6.41 -11.10
C ASP A 32 9.98 -5.94 -10.93
N GLU A 33 10.23 -4.64 -11.06
CA GLU A 33 11.56 -4.06 -10.83
C GLU A 33 12.03 -4.22 -9.38
N PHE A 34 11.17 -3.94 -8.40
CA PHE A 34 11.48 -4.14 -6.99
C PHE A 34 11.85 -5.60 -6.68
N ARG A 35 11.02 -6.53 -7.14
CA ARG A 35 11.22 -7.96 -6.93
C ARG A 35 12.52 -8.47 -7.57
N ASP A 36 12.82 -8.01 -8.78
CA ASP A 36 14.02 -8.44 -9.50
C ASP A 36 15.30 -7.88 -8.85
N LYS A 37 15.23 -6.67 -8.29
CA LYS A 37 16.34 -5.97 -7.65
C LYS A 37 16.54 -6.38 -6.19
N TYR A 38 15.45 -6.64 -5.46
CA TYR A 38 15.42 -6.95 -4.04
C TYR A 38 14.58 -8.19 -3.73
N PRO A 39 14.93 -9.39 -4.25
CA PRO A 39 14.11 -10.59 -4.11
C PRO A 39 13.87 -10.99 -2.65
N ASP A 40 14.84 -10.79 -1.78
CA ASP A 40 14.74 -11.11 -0.34
C ASP A 40 13.90 -10.10 0.47
N ARG A 41 13.56 -8.96 -0.13
CA ARG A 41 12.74 -7.91 0.48
C ARG A 41 11.34 -7.80 -0.16
N PHE A 42 11.01 -8.71 -1.09
CA PHE A 42 9.69 -8.82 -1.70
C PHE A 42 9.00 -10.11 -1.24
N ILE A 43 7.87 -9.98 -0.55
CA ILE A 43 7.15 -11.11 0.04
C ILE A 43 5.73 -11.16 -0.54
N ASN A 44 5.41 -12.25 -1.25
CA ASN A 44 4.02 -12.56 -1.64
C ASN A 44 3.48 -13.64 -0.69
N MET A 45 2.58 -13.26 0.20
CA MET A 45 1.99 -14.18 1.17
C MET A 45 0.71 -14.87 0.68
N GLY A 46 0.24 -14.55 -0.53
CA GLY A 46 -1.07 -15.02 -0.97
C GLY A 46 -2.22 -14.26 -0.30
N ILE A 47 -3.43 -14.78 -0.43
CA ILE A 47 -4.67 -14.12 0.05
C ILE A 47 -4.88 -14.43 1.54
N CYS A 48 -4.15 -13.78 2.41
CA CYS A 48 -4.20 -13.95 3.87
C CYS A 48 -3.97 -12.63 4.61
N GLU A 49 -4.80 -11.63 4.35
CA GLU A 49 -4.59 -10.24 4.75
C GLU A 49 -4.41 -10.06 6.26
N GLN A 50 -5.13 -10.83 7.10
CA GLN A 50 -4.96 -10.78 8.56
C GLN A 50 -3.54 -11.17 8.98
N SER A 51 -3.01 -12.27 8.42
CA SER A 51 -1.65 -12.73 8.70
C SER A 51 -0.59 -11.75 8.18
N ILE A 52 -0.86 -11.11 7.03
CA ILE A 52 0.02 -10.07 6.46
C ILE A 52 0.15 -8.89 7.41
N ILE A 53 -0.95 -8.42 7.99
CA ILE A 53 -0.92 -7.29 8.92
C ILE A 53 -0.14 -7.63 10.18
N SER A 54 -0.38 -8.80 10.78
CA SER A 54 0.38 -9.22 11.97
C SER A 54 1.87 -9.43 11.68
N LEU A 55 2.22 -10.00 10.51
CA LEU A 55 3.61 -10.10 10.06
C LEU A 55 4.26 -8.72 9.93
N ALA A 56 3.60 -7.79 9.20
CA ALA A 56 4.12 -6.45 9.00
C ALA A 56 4.33 -5.71 10.33
N SER A 57 3.43 -5.87 11.29
CA SER A 57 3.59 -5.33 12.62
C SER A 57 4.84 -5.90 13.33
N GLY A 58 5.04 -7.22 13.30
CA GLY A 58 6.22 -7.87 13.86
C GLY A 58 7.51 -7.37 13.21
N MET A 59 7.53 -7.23 11.90
CA MET A 59 8.68 -6.66 11.17
C MET A 59 8.99 -5.22 11.59
N ALA A 60 7.95 -4.40 11.76
CA ALA A 60 8.12 -3.02 12.19
C ALA A 60 8.61 -2.90 13.65
N LEU A 61 8.25 -3.82 14.52
CA LEU A 61 8.78 -3.90 15.89
C LEU A 61 10.30 -4.24 15.91
N GLU A 62 10.77 -4.99 14.94
CA GLU A 62 12.19 -5.30 14.73
C GLU A 62 12.95 -4.18 13.99
N GLY A 63 12.32 -3.03 13.73
CA GLY A 63 12.93 -1.86 13.11
C GLY A 63 12.83 -1.78 11.59
N LEU A 64 12.22 -2.77 10.94
CA LEU A 64 11.99 -2.75 9.50
C LEU A 64 10.85 -1.79 9.12
N GLN A 65 10.78 -1.41 7.84
CA GLN A 65 9.75 -0.56 7.30
C GLN A 65 8.92 -1.28 6.22
N PRO A 66 7.95 -2.12 6.62
CA PRO A 66 7.12 -2.86 5.69
C PRO A 66 6.08 -1.98 5.00
N TRP A 67 5.94 -2.19 3.68
CA TRP A 67 4.92 -1.61 2.81
C TRP A 67 3.98 -2.72 2.36
N VAL A 68 2.78 -2.74 2.90
CA VAL A 68 1.76 -3.75 2.59
C VAL A 68 0.88 -3.24 1.44
N TYR A 69 0.79 -4.02 0.36
CA TYR A 69 0.00 -3.63 -0.80
C TYR A 69 -1.01 -4.71 -1.19
N THR A 70 -2.30 -4.31 -1.26
CA THR A 70 -3.37 -5.11 -1.85
C THR A 70 -4.54 -4.21 -2.30
N ILE A 71 -5.69 -4.79 -2.63
CA ILE A 71 -6.93 -4.05 -2.94
C ILE A 71 -7.47 -3.42 -1.64
N THR A 72 -7.92 -2.18 -1.70
CA THR A 72 -8.33 -1.41 -0.51
C THR A 72 -9.31 -2.15 0.42
N PRO A 73 -10.45 -2.72 -0.03
CA PRO A 73 -11.33 -3.46 0.89
C PRO A 73 -10.64 -4.66 1.53
N PHE A 74 -9.76 -5.35 0.81
CA PHE A 74 -9.02 -6.49 1.36
C PHE A 74 -8.00 -6.04 2.41
N LEU A 75 -7.41 -4.87 2.18
CA LEU A 75 -6.40 -4.32 3.08
C LEU A 75 -6.99 -3.80 4.39
N ILE A 76 -8.16 -3.13 4.36
CA ILE A 76 -8.67 -2.40 5.52
C ILE A 76 -9.95 -2.98 6.14
N GLU A 77 -10.71 -3.81 5.40
CA GLU A 77 -11.96 -4.36 5.91
C GLU A 77 -11.77 -5.77 6.47
N ARG A 78 -11.01 -6.65 5.76
CA ARG A 78 -10.76 -8.02 6.20
C ARG A 78 -9.92 -8.09 7.48
N PRO A 79 -8.78 -7.39 7.59
CA PRO A 79 -7.92 -7.41 8.76
C PRO A 79 -8.17 -6.23 9.72
N PHE A 80 -9.41 -5.75 9.81
CA PHE A 80 -9.73 -4.55 10.59
C PHE A 80 -9.28 -4.65 12.06
N GLU A 81 -9.47 -5.82 12.68
CA GLU A 81 -9.06 -6.05 14.06
C GLU A 81 -7.53 -6.04 14.19
N GLN A 82 -6.82 -6.69 13.28
CA GLN A 82 -5.35 -6.70 13.26
C GLN A 82 -4.79 -5.29 13.06
N ILE A 83 -5.36 -4.49 12.16
CA ILE A 83 -4.95 -3.10 11.99
C ILE A 83 -5.15 -2.32 13.29
N LYS A 84 -6.28 -2.50 13.96
CA LYS A 84 -6.57 -1.84 15.22
C LYS A 84 -5.56 -2.22 16.31
N LEU A 85 -5.31 -3.53 16.49
CA LEU A 85 -4.53 -4.04 17.62
C LEU A 85 -3.04 -4.02 17.35
N ASP A 86 -2.63 -4.49 16.15
CA ASP A 86 -1.22 -4.73 15.86
C ASP A 86 -0.53 -3.48 15.29
N ILE A 87 -1.28 -2.61 14.57
CA ILE A 87 -0.71 -1.42 13.93
C ILE A 87 -1.07 -0.14 14.69
N ASP A 88 -2.37 0.17 14.83
CA ASP A 88 -2.80 1.45 15.38
C ASP A 88 -2.45 1.58 16.87
N GLN A 89 -2.84 0.60 17.70
CA GLN A 89 -2.58 0.68 19.16
C GLN A 89 -1.09 0.60 19.49
N GLN A 90 -0.31 -0.16 18.74
CA GLN A 90 1.14 -0.25 18.95
C GLN A 90 1.92 0.90 18.29
N ASN A 91 1.26 1.69 17.42
CA ASN A 91 1.84 2.82 16.69
C ASN A 91 3.13 2.46 15.94
N VAL A 92 3.15 1.31 15.29
CA VAL A 92 4.32 0.77 14.58
C VAL A 92 4.46 1.34 13.18
N ASN A 93 5.66 1.41 12.64
CA ASN A 93 5.98 2.01 11.35
C ASN A 93 5.62 1.06 10.17
N VAL A 94 4.34 0.82 9.96
CA VAL A 94 3.80 0.03 8.83
C VAL A 94 3.10 0.96 7.85
N ASN A 95 3.41 0.83 6.56
CA ASN A 95 2.79 1.59 5.49
C ASN A 95 1.78 0.73 4.74
N LEU A 96 0.50 1.02 4.89
CA LEU A 96 -0.61 0.35 4.22
C LEU A 96 -0.94 1.06 2.91
N VAL A 97 -0.88 0.37 1.78
CA VAL A 97 -1.18 0.95 0.45
C VAL A 97 -2.27 0.14 -0.24
N GLY A 98 -3.45 0.71 -0.37
CA GLY A 98 -4.61 0.09 -0.98
C GLY A 98 -4.85 0.57 -2.41
N PHE A 99 -5.27 -0.31 -3.32
CA PHE A 99 -5.77 0.06 -4.63
C PHE A 99 -7.29 -0.15 -4.70
N SER A 100 -8.04 0.90 -5.01
CA SER A 100 -9.48 0.98 -4.79
C SER A 100 -10.35 1.09 -6.05
N ASP A 101 -9.89 0.60 -7.20
CA ASP A 101 -10.60 0.80 -8.47
C ASP A 101 -11.18 -0.50 -9.09
N TYR A 102 -11.91 -1.30 -8.30
CA TYR A 102 -12.53 -2.53 -8.79
C TYR A 102 -14.04 -2.66 -8.50
N PRO A 103 -14.87 -1.61 -8.67
CA PRO A 103 -16.28 -1.67 -8.29
C PRO A 103 -17.10 -2.69 -9.09
N THR A 104 -16.63 -3.07 -10.28
CA THR A 104 -17.33 -4.01 -11.18
C THR A 104 -17.06 -5.48 -10.85
N LEU A 105 -16.14 -5.79 -9.93
CA LEU A 105 -15.78 -7.15 -9.56
C LEU A 105 -16.64 -7.71 -8.41
N GLY A 106 -17.72 -7.03 -8.06
CA GLY A 106 -18.69 -7.46 -7.05
C GLY A 106 -18.42 -6.89 -5.64
N PRO A 107 -19.26 -7.27 -4.67
CA PRO A 107 -19.29 -6.61 -3.36
C PRO A 107 -17.98 -6.71 -2.58
N THR A 108 -17.23 -7.79 -2.74
CA THR A 108 -15.95 -7.97 -2.03
C THR A 108 -14.83 -7.05 -2.52
N HIS A 109 -14.95 -6.52 -3.74
CA HIS A 109 -13.99 -5.59 -4.34
C HIS A 109 -14.42 -4.13 -4.25
N SER A 110 -15.64 -3.90 -3.78
CA SER A 110 -16.17 -2.55 -3.58
C SER A 110 -15.86 -2.10 -2.16
N GLU A 111 -15.02 -1.07 -2.03
CA GLU A 111 -14.68 -0.53 -0.72
C GLU A 111 -15.88 0.18 -0.06
N LEU A 112 -15.98 0.05 1.24
CA LEU A 112 -16.71 1.00 2.07
C LEU A 112 -16.01 2.37 1.97
N ASN A 113 -16.53 3.38 2.67
CA ASN A 113 -15.86 4.67 2.70
C ASN A 113 -14.53 4.57 3.46
N ALA A 114 -13.42 4.30 2.73
CA ALA A 114 -12.10 4.12 3.31
C ALA A 114 -11.69 5.29 4.22
N LYS A 115 -12.03 6.53 3.83
CA LYS A 115 -11.74 7.71 4.66
C LYS A 115 -12.48 7.66 6.01
N LYS A 116 -13.74 7.22 6.03
CA LYS A 116 -14.48 7.07 7.28
C LYS A 116 -13.95 5.93 8.13
N LEU A 117 -13.60 4.78 7.51
CA LEU A 117 -13.02 3.66 8.24
C LEU A 117 -11.68 4.02 8.87
N MET A 118 -10.79 4.65 8.11
CA MET A 118 -9.46 5.01 8.60
C MET A 118 -9.51 6.11 9.68
N ASN A 119 -10.53 6.96 9.69
CA ASN A 119 -10.74 7.94 10.77
C ASN A 119 -11.12 7.31 12.13
N LEU A 120 -11.37 6.01 12.20
CA LEU A 120 -11.57 5.29 13.46
C LEU A 120 -10.26 4.98 14.19
N PHE A 121 -9.13 5.06 13.50
CA PHE A 121 -7.80 4.84 14.04
C PHE A 121 -7.17 6.16 14.50
N ASN A 122 -6.42 6.12 15.60
CA ASN A 122 -5.88 7.33 16.23
C ASN A 122 -4.48 7.69 15.73
N ASN A 123 -3.68 6.68 15.35
CA ASN A 123 -2.26 6.85 15.02
C ASN A 123 -1.98 6.74 13.52
N ILE A 124 -2.91 6.20 12.73
CA ILE A 124 -2.73 5.99 11.29
C ILE A 124 -3.00 7.28 10.52
N GLU A 125 -1.97 7.89 9.94
CA GLU A 125 -2.14 9.02 9.01
C GLU A 125 -2.56 8.52 7.63
N SER A 126 -3.64 9.11 7.07
CA SER A 126 -4.24 8.63 5.82
C SER A 126 -4.06 9.61 4.67
N PHE A 127 -3.67 9.09 3.51
CA PHE A 127 -3.41 9.83 2.28
C PHE A 127 -4.33 9.36 1.14
N PHE A 128 -4.89 10.32 0.40
CA PHE A 128 -5.84 10.08 -0.70
C PHE A 128 -5.42 10.88 -1.94
N PRO A 129 -4.32 10.48 -2.63
CA PRO A 129 -3.82 11.18 -3.81
C PRO A 129 -4.84 11.12 -4.96
N LYS A 130 -4.88 12.15 -5.79
CA LYS A 130 -5.78 12.28 -6.93
C LYS A 130 -5.14 11.86 -8.26
N ASP A 131 -3.81 11.89 -8.33
CA ASP A 131 -3.02 11.58 -9.53
C ASP A 131 -1.62 11.06 -9.18
N GLY A 132 -0.77 10.86 -10.19
CA GLY A 132 0.59 10.36 -10.02
C GLY A 132 1.50 11.31 -9.26
N ASP A 133 1.36 12.62 -9.45
CA ASP A 133 2.20 13.63 -8.79
C ASP A 133 1.86 13.77 -7.31
N GLU A 134 0.56 13.75 -6.98
CA GLU A 134 0.13 13.70 -5.57
C GLU A 134 0.53 12.35 -4.92
N THR A 135 0.50 11.24 -5.69
CA THR A 135 0.98 9.94 -5.19
C THR A 135 2.44 10.02 -4.75
N GLU A 136 3.32 10.60 -5.57
CA GLU A 136 4.73 10.77 -5.21
C GLU A 136 4.89 11.55 -3.91
N LYS A 137 4.28 12.73 -3.83
CA LYS A 137 4.37 13.59 -2.64
C LYS A 137 3.88 12.88 -1.37
N MET A 138 2.76 12.15 -1.47
CA MET A 138 2.16 11.48 -0.32
C MET A 138 2.93 10.23 0.09
N ILE A 139 3.49 9.46 -0.85
CA ILE A 139 4.35 8.31 -0.54
C ILE A 139 5.66 8.77 0.13
N LEU A 140 6.28 9.85 -0.36
CA LEU A 140 7.46 10.41 0.29
C LEU A 140 7.14 10.90 1.71
N LYS A 141 6.00 11.55 1.91
CA LYS A 141 5.54 11.96 3.24
C LYS A 141 5.27 10.76 4.15
N ALA A 142 4.68 9.67 3.62
CA ALA A 142 4.46 8.44 4.36
C ALA A 142 5.80 7.77 4.76
N TYR A 143 6.79 7.81 3.87
CA TYR A 143 8.12 7.28 4.13
C TYR A 143 8.85 8.01 5.27
N GLU A 144 8.74 9.34 5.32
CA GLU A 144 9.38 10.17 6.35
C GLU A 144 8.69 10.07 7.72
N LYS A 145 7.43 9.65 7.75
CA LYS A 145 6.66 9.55 8.98
C LYS A 145 7.19 8.44 9.88
N LYS A 146 7.34 8.73 11.16
CA LYS A 146 7.60 7.73 12.21
C LYS A 146 6.26 7.26 12.77
N GLY A 147 5.76 6.11 12.28
CA GLY A 147 4.47 5.53 12.67
C GLY A 147 3.64 5.10 11.47
N PRO A 148 2.44 4.54 11.71
CA PRO A 148 1.67 3.91 10.66
C PRO A 148 1.04 4.91 9.70
N THR A 149 0.95 4.49 8.42
CA THR A 149 0.28 5.26 7.37
C THR A 149 -0.66 4.40 6.55
N PHE A 150 -1.65 5.05 5.92
CA PHE A 150 -2.50 4.44 4.91
C PHE A 150 -2.56 5.34 3.67
N THR A 151 -2.35 4.77 2.49
CA THR A 151 -2.48 5.46 1.21
C THR A 151 -3.47 4.73 0.31
N SER A 152 -4.55 5.41 -0.11
CA SER A 152 -5.53 4.87 -1.05
C SER A 152 -5.19 5.31 -2.47
N LEU A 153 -4.73 4.37 -3.30
CA LEU A 153 -4.43 4.60 -4.71
C LEU A 153 -5.64 4.31 -5.58
N LYS A 154 -5.76 5.05 -6.69
CA LYS A 154 -6.77 4.86 -7.75
C LYS A 154 -6.11 4.78 -9.12
N SER A 155 -6.92 4.50 -10.14
CA SER A 155 -6.48 4.68 -11.53
C SER A 155 -6.10 6.14 -11.76
N ASP A 156 -4.97 6.35 -12.43
CA ASP A 156 -4.50 7.71 -12.71
C ASP A 156 -5.36 8.32 -13.83
N PRO A 157 -6.07 9.42 -13.58
CA PRO A 157 -6.91 10.05 -14.59
C PRO A 157 -6.12 10.59 -15.79
N ASN A 158 -4.80 10.79 -15.63
CA ASN A 158 -3.92 11.27 -16.68
C ASN A 158 -3.37 10.14 -17.57
N LEU A 159 -3.31 8.90 -17.06
CA LEU A 159 -2.80 7.74 -17.80
C LEU A 159 -3.72 7.29 -18.95
N SER A 160 -5.04 7.41 -18.78
CA SER A 160 -6.03 7.06 -19.80
C SER A 160 -5.92 7.94 -21.07
N LYS A 161 -5.35 9.13 -20.95
CA LYS A 161 -5.11 10.05 -22.07
C LYS A 161 -3.85 9.72 -22.87
N SER A 162 -2.87 9.03 -22.28
CA SER A 162 -1.61 8.66 -22.97
C SER A 162 -1.75 7.35 -23.74
N ILE A 163 -2.44 6.36 -23.18
CA ILE A 163 -2.63 5.04 -23.83
C ILE A 163 -3.48 5.17 -25.11
N THR A 164 -4.44 6.09 -25.15
CA THR A 164 -5.26 6.34 -26.34
C THR A 164 -4.47 7.02 -27.49
N ARG A 165 -3.28 7.56 -27.22
CA ARG A 165 -2.39 8.16 -28.24
C ARG A 165 -1.41 7.16 -28.86
N GLU A 166 -1.14 6.03 -28.22
CA GLU A 166 -0.21 5.01 -28.73
C GLU A 166 -0.92 3.90 -29.55
N ILE A 167 -2.26 3.89 -29.61
CA ILE A 167 -3.05 2.92 -30.38
C ILE A 167 -3.66 3.57 -31.67
N LYS A 168 -3.19 4.73 -32.06
CA LYS A 168 -3.42 5.35 -33.37
C LYS A 168 -2.09 5.47 -34.08
#